data_9209c1e741be45205a82767e1fd5c5b7
#
_entry.id   9209c1e741be45205a82767e1fd5c5b7
#
_cell.length_a   1.000
_cell.length_b   1.000
_cell.length_c   1.000
_cell.angle_alpha   90.00
_cell.angle_beta   90.00
_cell.angle_gamma   90.00
#
_symmetry.space_group_name_H-M   'P 1'
#
loop_
_entity.id
_entity.type
_entity.pdbx_description
1 polymer ?
#
loop_
_entity_poly.entity_id
_entity_poly.type
_entity_poly.pdbx_seq_one_letter_code
_entity_poly.pdbx_strand_id
1 'polypeptide(L)'
;MSPSPQFSSPPHLKLIVASTNFNKVREYKGMLKSIEHIEFLNLSDFPHYIPPQETGATFEENAVLKAVHAAKTLNHWVLADDSGLVVPALGGEPGIFSARYAGNDASDLDNRKKLLDAMHHLMEDDRQAFFECSIALASPAGLKKSVKGICEGTLLPKERGRGGFGYDSLFIKHGYSKTFAELEESIKNRISHRRKALDKMILSLQSLSETVHKPDVS
;
A
#
# COMPACT_ATOMS: atom_id res chain seq x y z
N MET A 1 -28.58 -45.14 7.24
CA MET A 1 -27.54 -44.19 7.67
C MET A 1 -27.72 -42.94 6.79
N SER A 2 -28.29 -41.90 7.33
CA SER A 2 -28.45 -40.62 6.62
C SER A 2 -27.09 -39.92 6.59
N PRO A 3 -26.65 -39.32 5.47
CA PRO A 3 -25.41 -38.57 5.43
C PRO A 3 -25.53 -37.35 6.33
N SER A 4 -24.50 -37.13 7.16
CA SER A 4 -24.37 -35.94 7.99
C SER A 4 -24.38 -34.71 7.11
N PRO A 5 -25.03 -33.59 7.50
CA PRO A 5 -24.98 -32.36 6.72
C PRO A 5 -23.53 -31.86 6.63
N GLN A 6 -23.03 -31.75 5.40
CA GLN A 6 -21.77 -31.04 5.13
C GLN A 6 -22.04 -29.55 5.41
N PHE A 7 -21.55 -29.05 6.53
CA PHE A 7 -21.51 -27.63 6.79
C PHE A 7 -20.51 -27.02 5.79
N SER A 8 -21.00 -26.42 4.71
CA SER A 8 -20.19 -25.56 3.85
C SER A 8 -19.71 -24.38 4.68
N SER A 9 -18.41 -24.12 4.63
CA SER A 9 -17.84 -22.91 5.24
C SER A 9 -18.63 -21.70 4.73
N PRO A 10 -18.90 -20.71 5.61
CA PRO A 10 -19.64 -19.52 5.18
C PRO A 10 -18.90 -18.83 4.02
N PRO A 11 -19.64 -18.20 3.11
CA PRO A 11 -19.03 -17.53 1.96
C PRO A 11 -18.08 -16.42 2.44
N HIS A 12 -16.84 -16.48 1.99
CA HIS A 12 -15.85 -15.42 2.24
C HIS A 12 -15.94 -14.37 1.13
N LEU A 13 -15.86 -13.09 1.50
CA LEU A 13 -15.69 -12.00 0.56
C LEU A 13 -14.30 -12.12 -0.09
N LYS A 14 -14.24 -12.25 -1.41
CA LYS A 14 -12.98 -12.20 -2.14
C LYS A 14 -12.57 -10.73 -2.37
N LEU A 15 -11.43 -10.35 -1.83
CA LEU A 15 -10.86 -9.01 -1.97
C LEU A 15 -9.48 -9.10 -2.62
N ILE A 16 -9.33 -8.49 -3.78
CA ILE A 16 -8.05 -8.46 -4.50
C ILE A 16 -7.22 -7.27 -4.02
N VAL A 17 -5.99 -7.51 -3.60
CA VAL A 17 -4.98 -6.46 -3.40
C VAL A 17 -4.28 -6.21 -4.74
N ALA A 18 -4.67 -5.14 -5.43
CA ALA A 18 -4.21 -4.82 -6.78
C ALA A 18 -2.86 -4.09 -6.75
N SER A 19 -1.80 -4.83 -6.51
CA SER A 19 -0.43 -4.34 -6.57
C SER A 19 0.47 -5.37 -7.26
N THR A 20 1.36 -4.89 -8.14
CA THR A 20 2.46 -5.68 -8.73
C THR A 20 3.71 -5.68 -7.85
N ASN A 21 3.77 -4.79 -6.85
CA ASN A 21 4.88 -4.73 -5.91
C ASN A 21 4.72 -5.79 -4.82
N PHE A 22 5.55 -6.83 -4.89
CA PHE A 22 5.54 -7.95 -3.95
C PHE A 22 5.69 -7.52 -2.48
N ASN A 23 6.52 -6.50 -2.20
CA ASN A 23 6.72 -6.00 -0.84
C ASN A 23 5.45 -5.35 -0.28
N LYS A 24 4.72 -4.58 -1.10
CA LYS A 24 3.42 -4.01 -0.71
C LYS A 24 2.40 -5.13 -0.42
N VAL A 25 2.29 -6.12 -1.29
CA VAL A 25 1.38 -7.27 -1.11
C VAL A 25 1.68 -7.99 0.21
N ARG A 26 2.97 -8.22 0.52
CA ARG A 26 3.40 -8.85 1.78
C ARG A 26 3.00 -8.02 3.00
N GLU A 27 3.20 -6.70 2.98
CA GLU A 27 2.77 -5.80 4.06
C GLU A 27 1.25 -5.85 4.26
N TYR A 28 0.45 -5.78 3.18
CA TYR A 28 -1.02 -5.91 3.27
C TYR A 28 -1.43 -7.26 3.85
N LYS A 29 -0.86 -8.35 3.39
CA LYS A 29 -1.13 -9.69 3.91
C LYS A 29 -0.86 -9.77 5.42
N GLY A 30 0.22 -9.13 5.89
CA GLY A 30 0.54 -9.05 7.31
C GLY A 30 -0.46 -8.22 8.12
N MET A 31 -0.87 -7.07 7.59
CA MET A 31 -1.77 -6.13 8.26
C MET A 31 -3.25 -6.53 8.25
N LEU A 32 -3.69 -7.29 7.24
CA LEU A 32 -5.09 -7.67 7.03
C LEU A 32 -5.46 -9.02 7.65
N LYS A 33 -4.49 -9.76 8.21
CA LYS A 33 -4.72 -11.08 8.82
C LYS A 33 -5.82 -11.15 9.89
N SER A 34 -6.10 -10.03 10.55
CA SER A 34 -7.10 -9.95 11.61
C SER A 34 -8.52 -9.69 11.12
N ILE A 35 -8.70 -9.48 9.82
CA ILE A 35 -10.05 -9.26 9.25
C ILE A 35 -10.63 -10.63 8.88
N GLU A 36 -11.65 -11.03 9.60
CA GLU A 36 -12.37 -12.30 9.39
C GLU A 36 -13.29 -12.23 8.17
N HIS A 37 -13.61 -13.40 7.61
CA HIS A 37 -14.54 -13.56 6.48
C HIS A 37 -14.12 -12.87 5.17
N ILE A 38 -12.83 -12.50 5.03
CA ILE A 38 -12.26 -12.01 3.77
C ILE A 38 -11.16 -12.97 3.29
N GLU A 39 -11.31 -13.45 2.08
CA GLU A 39 -10.26 -14.15 1.33
C GLU A 39 -9.46 -13.13 0.53
N PHE A 40 -8.19 -12.95 0.89
CA PHE A 40 -7.30 -12.03 0.18
C PHE A 40 -6.64 -12.71 -1.01
N LEU A 41 -6.94 -12.18 -2.19
CA LEU A 41 -6.30 -12.52 -3.46
C LEU A 41 -5.30 -11.42 -3.85
N ASN A 42 -4.43 -11.69 -4.80
CA ASN A 42 -3.50 -10.73 -5.37
C ASN A 42 -3.45 -10.83 -6.89
N LEU A 43 -2.75 -9.94 -7.58
CA LEU A 43 -2.73 -9.92 -9.05
C LEU A 43 -2.06 -11.15 -9.67
N SER A 44 -1.22 -11.91 -8.94
CA SER A 44 -0.65 -13.16 -9.46
C SER A 44 -1.69 -14.27 -9.63
N ASP A 45 -2.83 -14.14 -8.96
CA ASP A 45 -3.96 -15.07 -9.13
C ASP A 45 -4.73 -14.79 -10.43
N PHE A 46 -4.40 -13.69 -11.14
CA PHE A 46 -5.03 -13.23 -12.37
C PHE A 46 -3.98 -12.94 -13.47
N PRO A 47 -3.32 -13.96 -14.03
CA PRO A 47 -2.15 -13.80 -14.90
C PRO A 47 -2.44 -13.08 -16.23
N HIS A 48 -3.70 -12.97 -16.63
CA HIS A 48 -4.11 -12.26 -17.84
C HIS A 48 -4.55 -10.81 -17.59
N TYR A 49 -4.55 -10.36 -16.34
CA TYR A 49 -4.89 -8.99 -16.01
C TYR A 49 -3.72 -8.05 -16.32
N ILE A 50 -3.99 -7.00 -17.07
CA ILE A 50 -3.02 -5.96 -17.41
C ILE A 50 -3.39 -4.70 -16.60
N PRO A 51 -2.55 -4.27 -15.66
CA PRO A 51 -2.78 -3.04 -14.92
C PRO A 51 -2.79 -1.80 -15.83
N PRO A 52 -3.59 -0.78 -15.49
CA PRO A 52 -3.59 0.48 -16.23
C PRO A 52 -2.28 1.23 -16.02
N GLN A 53 -1.93 2.09 -16.98
CA GLN A 53 -0.84 3.06 -16.80
C GLN A 53 -1.25 4.08 -15.73
N GLU A 54 -0.33 4.39 -14.81
CA GLU A 54 -0.52 5.42 -13.79
C GLU A 54 -0.35 6.81 -14.42
N THR A 55 -1.46 7.49 -14.66
CA THR A 55 -1.52 8.81 -15.31
C THR A 55 -2.01 9.92 -14.36
N GLY A 56 -2.30 9.58 -13.11
CA GLY A 56 -2.76 10.54 -12.10
C GLY A 56 -1.65 11.50 -11.66
N ALA A 57 -2.05 12.71 -11.30
CA ALA A 57 -1.18 13.74 -10.74
C ALA A 57 -0.95 13.58 -9.23
N THR A 58 -1.72 12.71 -8.58
CA THR A 58 -1.66 12.45 -7.14
C THR A 58 -1.65 10.95 -6.84
N PHE A 59 -1.18 10.58 -5.64
CA PHE A 59 -1.27 9.19 -5.17
C PHE A 59 -2.72 8.71 -5.10
N GLU A 60 -3.67 9.58 -4.74
CA GLU A 60 -5.08 9.22 -4.68
C GLU A 60 -5.64 8.89 -6.06
N GLU A 61 -5.38 9.74 -7.06
CA GLU A 61 -5.83 9.49 -8.43
C GLU A 61 -5.30 8.18 -8.97
N ASN A 62 -4.01 7.87 -8.76
CA ASN A 62 -3.42 6.61 -9.18
C ASN A 62 -4.01 5.41 -8.43
N ALA A 63 -4.23 5.52 -7.11
CA ALA A 63 -4.87 4.45 -6.34
C ALA A 63 -6.29 4.18 -6.83
N VAL A 64 -7.09 5.23 -7.06
CA VAL A 64 -8.46 5.14 -7.59
C VAL A 64 -8.48 4.52 -8.99
N LEU A 65 -7.60 4.99 -9.88
CA LEU A 65 -7.44 4.46 -11.23
C LEU A 65 -7.21 2.94 -11.21
N LYS A 66 -6.23 2.50 -10.41
CA LYS A 66 -5.89 1.07 -10.26
C LYS A 66 -7.04 0.26 -9.68
N ALA A 67 -7.66 0.75 -8.60
CA ALA A 67 -8.75 0.03 -7.94
C ALA A 67 -9.97 -0.14 -8.85
N VAL A 68 -10.43 0.94 -9.48
CA VAL A 68 -11.63 0.95 -10.33
C VAL A 68 -11.40 0.11 -11.59
N HIS A 69 -10.23 0.23 -12.22
CA HIS A 69 -9.89 -0.56 -13.41
C HIS A 69 -9.87 -2.06 -13.08
N ALA A 70 -9.16 -2.45 -12.01
CA ALA A 70 -9.08 -3.86 -11.60
C ALA A 70 -10.46 -4.40 -11.19
N ALA A 71 -11.25 -3.63 -10.42
CA ALA A 71 -12.57 -4.08 -9.97
C ALA A 71 -13.54 -4.35 -11.13
N LYS A 72 -13.56 -3.48 -12.14
CA LYS A 72 -14.39 -3.66 -13.33
C LYS A 72 -13.91 -4.83 -14.18
N THR A 73 -12.61 -4.94 -14.41
CA THR A 73 -12.02 -5.97 -15.29
C THR A 73 -12.13 -7.36 -14.67
N LEU A 74 -11.86 -7.49 -13.37
CA LEU A 74 -11.83 -8.76 -12.68
C LEU A 74 -13.17 -9.15 -12.06
N ASN A 75 -14.16 -8.25 -12.08
CA ASN A 75 -15.48 -8.42 -11.46
C ASN A 75 -15.42 -8.79 -9.98
N HIS A 76 -14.53 -8.13 -9.21
CA HIS A 76 -14.31 -8.38 -7.79
C HIS A 76 -14.21 -7.07 -7.01
N TRP A 77 -14.32 -7.19 -5.66
CA TRP A 77 -13.88 -6.12 -4.79
C TRP A 77 -12.35 -5.99 -4.85
N VAL A 78 -11.86 -4.77 -4.94
CA VAL A 78 -10.43 -4.47 -5.10
C VAL A 78 -9.99 -3.40 -4.14
N LEU A 79 -8.88 -3.66 -3.47
CA LEU A 79 -8.08 -2.68 -2.74
C LEU A 79 -6.83 -2.38 -3.55
N ALA A 80 -6.60 -1.13 -3.90
CA ALA A 80 -5.35 -0.69 -4.53
C ALA A 80 -4.74 0.46 -3.76
N ASP A 81 -3.41 0.56 -3.77
CA ASP A 81 -2.70 1.70 -3.22
C ASP A 81 -1.77 2.34 -4.22
N ASP A 82 -1.54 3.63 -4.02
CA ASP A 82 -0.36 4.32 -4.52
C ASP A 82 0.34 5.03 -3.38
N SER A 83 1.68 5.00 -3.38
CA SER A 83 2.45 5.50 -2.25
C SER A 83 3.87 5.87 -2.66
N GLY A 84 4.44 6.83 -1.97
CA GLY A 84 5.80 7.26 -2.20
C GLY A 84 6.33 8.13 -1.08
N LEU A 85 7.58 8.53 -1.27
CA LEU A 85 8.31 9.47 -0.42
C LEU A 85 8.15 10.88 -0.97
N VAL A 86 7.89 11.82 -0.09
CA VAL A 86 7.77 13.25 -0.42
C VAL A 86 8.81 14.02 0.40
N VAL A 87 9.66 14.80 -0.28
CA VAL A 87 10.68 15.66 0.34
C VAL A 87 10.35 17.12 0.03
N PRO A 88 9.78 17.88 0.98
CA PRO A 88 9.38 19.26 0.75
C PRO A 88 10.50 20.16 0.23
N ALA A 89 11.72 19.98 0.75
CA ALA A 89 12.90 20.76 0.32
C ALA A 89 13.31 20.51 -1.15
N LEU A 90 12.81 19.40 -1.75
CA LEU A 90 12.98 19.09 -3.18
C LEU A 90 11.70 19.37 -3.98
N GLY A 91 10.82 20.28 -3.51
CA GLY A 91 9.57 20.57 -4.19
C GLY A 91 8.56 19.41 -4.20
N GLY A 92 8.74 18.45 -3.32
CA GLY A 92 7.90 17.26 -3.20
C GLY A 92 8.43 16.02 -3.93
N GLU A 93 9.55 16.11 -4.62
CA GLU A 93 10.20 14.94 -5.23
C GLU A 93 10.68 13.95 -4.15
N PRO A 94 10.71 12.66 -4.46
CA PRO A 94 10.30 11.99 -5.70
C PRO A 94 8.77 11.88 -5.90
N GLY A 95 7.93 12.02 -4.86
CA GLY A 95 6.47 12.06 -4.98
C GLY A 95 5.91 10.80 -5.68
N ILE A 96 4.99 10.99 -6.61
CA ILE A 96 4.36 9.92 -7.40
C ILE A 96 5.36 9.15 -8.30
N PHE A 97 6.55 9.68 -8.47
CA PHE A 97 7.63 9.03 -9.23
C PHE A 97 8.55 8.18 -8.34
N SER A 98 8.22 7.96 -7.06
CA SER A 98 9.08 7.28 -6.09
C SER A 98 9.62 5.93 -6.58
N ALA A 99 8.83 5.12 -7.26
CA ALA A 99 9.26 3.82 -7.78
C ALA A 99 10.15 3.90 -9.02
N ARG A 100 10.15 5.03 -9.73
CA ARG A 100 10.85 5.25 -11.01
C ARG A 100 11.61 6.58 -11.03
N TYR A 101 12.05 7.06 -9.87
CA TYR A 101 12.67 8.37 -9.73
C TYR A 101 13.96 8.52 -10.55
N ALA A 102 14.75 7.47 -10.64
CA ALA A 102 15.95 7.42 -11.46
C ALA A 102 15.71 6.93 -12.91
N GLY A 103 14.45 6.61 -13.26
CA GLY A 103 14.07 6.10 -14.58
C GLY A 103 13.09 4.94 -14.48
N ASN A 104 12.46 4.56 -15.59
CA ASN A 104 11.39 3.53 -15.60
C ASN A 104 11.89 2.15 -15.13
N ASP A 105 13.12 1.79 -15.47
CA ASP A 105 13.73 0.50 -15.11
C ASP A 105 14.68 0.59 -13.91
N ALA A 106 14.61 1.70 -13.16
CA ALA A 106 15.49 1.94 -12.02
C ALA A 106 15.22 0.99 -10.87
N SER A 107 16.29 0.48 -10.27
CA SER A 107 16.21 -0.28 -9.01
C SER A 107 15.98 0.67 -7.83
N ASP A 108 15.56 0.10 -6.68
CA ASP A 108 15.49 0.85 -5.41
C ASP A 108 16.83 1.52 -5.07
N LEU A 109 17.95 0.87 -5.39
CA LEU A 109 19.29 1.43 -5.17
C LEU A 109 19.54 2.66 -6.04
N ASP A 110 19.16 2.64 -7.32
CA ASP A 110 19.33 3.77 -8.23
C ASP A 110 18.47 4.96 -7.79
N ASN A 111 17.23 4.68 -7.37
CA ASN A 111 16.32 5.70 -6.83
C ASN A 111 16.89 6.36 -5.57
N ARG A 112 17.46 5.55 -4.64
CA ARG A 112 18.10 6.08 -3.42
C ARG A 112 19.37 6.90 -3.73
N LYS A 113 20.21 6.44 -4.66
CA LYS A 113 21.39 7.20 -5.10
C LYS A 113 20.99 8.57 -5.64
N LYS A 114 20.04 8.61 -6.56
CA LYS A 114 19.54 9.88 -7.12
C LYS A 114 18.98 10.80 -6.04
N LEU A 115 18.24 10.24 -5.06
CA LEU A 115 17.72 11.03 -3.95
C LEU A 115 18.86 11.61 -3.09
N LEU A 116 19.86 10.82 -2.74
CA LEU A 116 21.02 11.27 -1.97
C LEU A 116 21.79 12.37 -2.70
N ASP A 117 21.97 12.22 -4.01
CA ASP A 117 22.61 13.23 -4.86
C ASP A 117 21.80 14.53 -4.90
N ALA A 118 20.48 14.45 -5.05
CA ALA A 118 19.61 15.62 -5.01
C ALA A 118 19.63 16.33 -3.64
N MET A 119 19.82 15.56 -2.57
CA MET A 119 19.85 16.09 -1.19
C MET A 119 21.26 16.46 -0.69
N HIS A 120 22.31 16.34 -1.49
CA HIS A 120 23.69 16.49 -1.02
C HIS A 120 23.98 17.86 -0.36
N HIS A 121 23.29 18.90 -0.81
CA HIS A 121 23.42 20.27 -0.33
C HIS A 121 22.50 20.60 0.85
N LEU A 122 21.55 19.71 1.20
CA LEU A 122 20.61 19.97 2.28
C LEU A 122 21.24 19.75 3.65
N MET A 123 21.02 20.70 4.55
CA MET A 123 21.38 20.58 5.96
C MET A 123 20.43 19.60 6.66
N GLU A 124 20.76 19.19 7.89
CA GLU A 124 20.00 18.18 8.63
C GLU A 124 18.54 18.60 8.82
N ASP A 125 18.29 19.85 9.16
CA ASP A 125 16.93 20.39 9.38
C ASP A 125 16.08 20.41 8.11
N ASP A 126 16.69 20.49 6.94
CA ASP A 126 16.03 20.52 5.63
C ASP A 126 15.71 19.11 5.08
N ARG A 127 16.18 18.04 5.76
CA ARG A 127 15.98 16.65 5.35
C ARG A 127 14.66 16.06 5.84
N GLN A 128 13.71 16.92 6.23
CA GLN A 128 12.36 16.48 6.59
C GLN A 128 11.67 15.85 5.38
N ALA A 129 11.00 14.73 5.62
CA ALA A 129 10.31 14.01 4.58
C ALA A 129 9.10 13.27 5.18
N PHE A 130 8.21 12.83 4.31
CA PHE A 130 7.16 11.93 4.73
C PHE A 130 6.86 10.89 3.66
N PHE A 131 6.50 9.71 4.11
CA PHE A 131 5.82 8.74 3.24
C PHE A 131 4.33 9.04 3.21
N GLU A 132 3.75 9.03 2.02
CA GLU A 132 2.31 9.08 1.80
C GLU A 132 1.82 7.78 1.17
N CYS A 133 0.64 7.31 1.59
CA CYS A 133 -0.07 6.21 0.97
C CYS A 133 -1.53 6.59 0.81
N SER A 134 -2.04 6.52 -0.40
CA SER A 134 -3.47 6.58 -0.69
C SER A 134 -3.97 5.17 -1.02
N ILE A 135 -5.07 4.76 -0.38
CA ILE A 135 -5.72 3.46 -0.59
C ILE A 135 -7.11 3.72 -1.15
N ALA A 136 -7.46 3.05 -2.25
CA ALA A 136 -8.79 3.06 -2.82
C ALA A 136 -9.44 1.67 -2.73
N LEU A 137 -10.71 1.62 -2.34
CA LEU A 137 -11.57 0.45 -2.34
C LEU A 137 -12.63 0.62 -3.43
N ALA A 138 -12.71 -0.32 -4.36
CA ALA A 138 -13.66 -0.32 -5.45
C ALA A 138 -14.41 -1.65 -5.59
N SER A 139 -15.62 -1.60 -6.11
CA SER A 139 -16.39 -2.74 -6.57
C SER A 139 -16.54 -2.69 -8.09
N PRO A 140 -17.10 -3.71 -8.77
CA PRO A 140 -17.43 -3.63 -10.19
C PRO A 140 -18.32 -2.43 -10.56
N ALA A 141 -19.12 -1.94 -9.61
CA ALA A 141 -19.96 -0.74 -9.77
C ALA A 141 -19.19 0.58 -9.65
N GLY A 142 -17.90 0.57 -9.27
CA GLY A 142 -17.04 1.74 -9.17
C GLY A 142 -16.43 1.96 -7.78
N LEU A 143 -15.83 3.14 -7.61
CA LEU A 143 -15.18 3.56 -6.36
C LEU A 143 -16.18 3.56 -5.19
N LYS A 144 -15.74 3.03 -4.06
CA LYS A 144 -16.51 3.02 -2.80
C LYS A 144 -15.92 3.97 -1.78
N LYS A 145 -14.60 4.00 -1.65
CA LYS A 145 -13.90 4.84 -0.68
C LYS A 145 -12.44 5.03 -1.08
N SER A 146 -11.90 6.22 -0.83
CA SER A 146 -10.46 6.46 -0.80
C SER A 146 -10.05 7.04 0.56
N VAL A 147 -8.84 6.73 1.00
CA VAL A 147 -8.27 7.20 2.26
C VAL A 147 -6.77 7.42 2.11
N LYS A 148 -6.23 8.35 2.92
CA LYS A 148 -4.81 8.68 2.93
C LYS A 148 -4.19 8.50 4.31
N GLY A 149 -2.95 8.01 4.35
CA GLY A 149 -2.10 7.93 5.52
C GLY A 149 -0.73 8.54 5.26
N ILE A 150 -0.22 9.30 6.24
CA ILE A 150 1.08 9.98 6.17
C ILE A 150 1.93 9.54 7.35
N CYS A 151 3.22 9.31 7.09
CA CYS A 151 4.22 9.00 8.10
C CYS A 151 5.39 9.97 7.97
N GLU A 152 5.48 10.93 8.87
CA GLU A 152 6.51 11.96 8.89
C GLU A 152 7.81 11.44 9.51
N GLY A 153 8.94 11.97 9.04
CA GLY A 153 10.27 11.59 9.48
C GLY A 153 11.36 12.43 8.82
N THR A 154 12.59 11.97 8.95
CA THR A 154 13.80 12.63 8.45
C THR A 154 14.60 11.64 7.61
N LEU A 155 15.27 12.15 6.57
CA LEU A 155 16.13 11.35 5.70
C LEU A 155 17.59 11.48 6.12
N LEU A 156 18.25 10.33 6.25
CA LEU A 156 19.68 10.25 6.55
C LEU A 156 20.54 10.61 5.33
N PRO A 157 21.75 11.10 5.55
CA PRO A 157 22.74 11.31 4.48
C PRO A 157 23.40 10.01 3.98
N LYS A 158 23.17 8.89 4.67
CA LYS A 158 23.71 7.56 4.33
C LYS A 158 22.70 6.48 4.71
N GLU A 159 22.66 5.41 3.93
CA GLU A 159 21.80 4.26 4.19
C GLU A 159 22.19 3.54 5.49
N ARG A 160 21.18 3.10 6.25
CA ARG A 160 21.31 2.22 7.41
C ARG A 160 20.25 1.12 7.36
N GLY A 161 20.66 -0.10 7.73
CA GLY A 161 19.79 -1.28 7.70
C GLY A 161 19.75 -1.97 6.35
N ARG A 162 19.16 -3.18 6.33
CA ARG A 162 19.09 -4.04 5.13
C ARG A 162 17.69 -4.56 4.86
N GLY A 163 16.74 -4.30 5.74
CA GLY A 163 15.34 -4.72 5.59
C GLY A 163 14.54 -3.75 4.74
N GLY A 164 13.27 -4.09 4.54
CA GLY A 164 12.33 -3.23 3.82
C GLY A 164 12.58 -3.12 2.33
N PHE A 165 12.16 -2.00 1.73
CA PHE A 165 12.28 -1.71 0.29
C PHE A 165 12.21 -0.19 0.04
N GLY A 166 12.44 0.20 -1.21
CA GLY A 166 12.39 1.61 -1.59
C GLY A 166 13.41 2.47 -0.83
N TYR A 167 12.91 3.45 -0.10
CA TYR A 167 13.71 4.40 0.67
C TYR A 167 13.80 4.09 2.16
N ASP A 168 13.39 2.91 2.59
CA ASP A 168 13.34 2.50 4.00
C ASP A 168 14.69 2.63 4.72
N SER A 169 15.82 2.40 4.02
CA SER A 169 17.17 2.50 4.56
C SER A 169 17.63 3.94 4.82
N LEU A 170 16.91 4.91 4.29
CA LEU A 170 17.20 6.34 4.49
C LEU A 170 16.26 7.01 5.48
N PHE A 171 15.07 6.45 5.73
CA PHE A 171 13.99 7.12 6.44
C PHE A 171 13.92 6.73 7.90
N ILE A 172 14.00 7.72 8.78
CA ILE A 172 13.73 7.59 10.23
C ILE A 172 12.40 8.28 10.53
N LYS A 173 11.43 7.54 11.03
CA LYS A 173 10.16 8.09 11.49
C LYS A 173 10.36 8.97 12.73
N HIS A 174 9.69 10.11 12.81
CA HIS A 174 9.70 10.94 14.02
C HIS A 174 9.36 10.11 15.27
N GLY A 175 10.17 10.33 16.34
CA GLY A 175 10.07 9.57 17.59
C GLY A 175 10.79 8.21 17.59
N TYR A 176 11.55 7.89 16.53
CA TYR A 176 12.38 6.69 16.42
C TYR A 176 13.85 7.06 16.19
N SER A 177 14.77 6.15 16.50
CA SER A 177 16.21 6.29 16.23
C SER A 177 16.72 5.33 15.14
N LYS A 178 15.87 4.38 14.73
CA LYS A 178 16.16 3.38 13.69
C LYS A 178 15.45 3.75 12.40
N THR A 179 16.09 3.46 11.27
CA THR A 179 15.45 3.54 9.96
C THR A 179 14.36 2.46 9.82
N PHE A 180 13.45 2.62 8.86
CA PHE A 180 12.48 1.56 8.56
C PHE A 180 13.16 0.24 8.15
N ALA A 181 14.37 0.31 7.54
CA ALA A 181 15.16 -0.88 7.19
C ALA A 181 15.87 -1.54 8.37
N GLU A 182 15.98 -0.88 9.51
CA GLU A 182 16.54 -1.42 10.77
C GLU A 182 15.45 -1.94 11.71
N LEU A 183 14.18 -1.60 11.44
CA LEU A 183 13.04 -2.08 12.22
C LEU A 183 12.61 -3.47 11.75
N GLU A 184 12.09 -4.24 12.69
CA GLU A 184 11.36 -5.46 12.35
C GLU A 184 10.11 -5.13 11.53
N GLU A 185 9.76 -5.99 10.57
CA GLU A 185 8.60 -5.81 9.71
C GLU A 185 7.30 -5.62 10.50
N SER A 186 7.15 -6.33 11.61
CA SER A 186 6.00 -6.22 12.52
C SER A 186 5.86 -4.83 13.13
N ILE A 187 6.98 -4.16 13.43
CA ILE A 187 7.00 -2.79 13.96
C ILE A 187 6.65 -1.81 12.85
N LYS A 188 7.33 -1.89 11.69
CA LYS A 188 7.04 -1.05 10.54
C LYS A 188 5.56 -1.14 10.14
N ASN A 189 4.99 -2.35 10.11
CA ASN A 189 3.59 -2.59 9.77
C ASN A 189 2.58 -1.96 10.75
N ARG A 190 3.01 -1.56 11.95
CA ARG A 190 2.14 -0.85 12.92
C ARG A 190 2.22 0.67 12.84
N ILE A 191 3.31 1.23 12.28
CA ILE A 191 3.59 2.67 12.36
C ILE A 191 3.67 3.37 11.01
N SER A 192 3.68 2.61 9.91
CA SER A 192 3.90 3.14 8.57
C SER A 192 2.72 3.96 8.03
N HIS A 193 2.98 4.73 6.96
CA HIS A 193 1.98 5.44 6.17
C HIS A 193 0.87 4.52 5.65
N ARG A 194 1.25 3.30 5.19
CA ARG A 194 0.29 2.29 4.71
C ARG A 194 -0.61 1.79 5.83
N ARG A 195 -0.07 1.56 7.02
CA ARG A 195 -0.87 1.21 8.19
C ARG A 195 -1.85 2.32 8.55
N LYS A 196 -1.40 3.56 8.61
CA LYS A 196 -2.27 4.71 8.93
C LYS A 196 -3.39 4.91 7.89
N ALA A 197 -3.13 4.64 6.62
CA ALA A 197 -4.17 4.64 5.60
C ALA A 197 -5.14 3.47 5.79
N LEU A 198 -4.61 2.26 6.02
CA LEU A 198 -5.42 1.07 6.22
C LEU A 198 -6.32 1.16 7.44
N ASP A 199 -5.87 1.74 8.55
CA ASP A 199 -6.70 1.94 9.76
C ASP A 199 -7.97 2.72 9.45
N LYS A 200 -7.91 3.70 8.53
CA LYS A 200 -9.08 4.46 8.07
C LYS A 200 -10.01 3.65 7.15
N MET A 201 -9.51 2.55 6.58
CA MET A 201 -10.26 1.66 5.68
C MET A 201 -10.88 0.46 6.42
N ILE A 202 -10.35 0.05 7.57
CA ILE A 202 -10.71 -1.18 8.28
C ILE A 202 -12.21 -1.31 8.52
N LEU A 203 -12.87 -0.27 9.02
CA LEU A 203 -14.32 -0.31 9.26
C LEU A 203 -15.14 -0.59 7.99
N SER A 204 -14.67 -0.06 6.84
CA SER A 204 -15.34 -0.32 5.56
C SER A 204 -15.15 -1.76 5.10
N LEU A 205 -13.98 -2.34 5.35
CA LEU A 205 -13.70 -3.75 5.03
C LEU A 205 -14.50 -4.69 5.94
N GLN A 206 -14.59 -4.39 7.23
CA GLN A 206 -15.40 -5.17 8.19
C GLN A 206 -16.89 -5.13 7.84
N SER A 207 -17.43 -3.95 7.53
CA SER A 207 -18.83 -3.81 7.08
C SER A 207 -19.12 -4.61 5.81
N LEU A 208 -18.16 -4.68 4.87
CA LEU A 208 -18.29 -5.49 3.66
C LEU A 208 -18.33 -6.99 3.99
N SER A 209 -17.46 -7.46 4.88
CA SER A 209 -17.42 -8.86 5.28
C SER A 209 -18.75 -9.31 5.95
N GLU A 210 -19.32 -8.45 6.78
CA GLU A 210 -20.61 -8.69 7.44
C GLU A 210 -21.79 -8.76 6.45
N THR A 211 -21.76 -7.95 5.39
CA THR A 211 -22.84 -7.92 4.39
C THR A 211 -22.93 -9.22 3.61
N VAL A 212 -21.80 -9.87 3.34
CA VAL A 212 -21.74 -11.16 2.64
C VAL A 212 -22.17 -12.32 3.56
N HIS A 213 -22.08 -12.12 4.87
CA HIS A 213 -22.35 -13.16 5.87
C HIS A 213 -23.79 -13.17 6.39
N LYS A 214 -24.60 -12.14 6.10
CA LYS A 214 -26.03 -12.17 6.44
C LYS A 214 -26.73 -13.11 5.49
N PRO A 215 -27.32 -14.25 5.99
CA PRO A 215 -28.25 -15.04 5.18
C PRO A 215 -29.42 -14.13 4.79
N ASP A 216 -29.85 -14.21 3.53
CA ASP A 216 -31.11 -13.61 3.10
C ASP A 216 -32.22 -14.07 4.06
N VAL A 217 -32.63 -13.19 4.97
CA VAL A 217 -33.83 -13.37 5.79
C VAL A 217 -34.98 -12.87 4.93
N SER A 218 -35.44 -13.74 4.04
CA SER A 218 -36.73 -13.60 3.33
C SER A 218 -37.77 -14.40 4.03
#